data_7480a9be4341da73cbf63dea1a13992b
#
_entry.id   7480a9be4341da73cbf63dea1a13992b
#
_cell.length_a   1.000
_cell.length_b   1.000
_cell.length_c   1.000
_cell.angle_alpha   90.00
_cell.angle_beta   90.00
_cell.angle_gamma   90.00
#
_symmetry.space_group_name_H-M   'P 1'
#
loop_
_entity.id
_entity.type
_entity.pdbx_description
1 polymer ?
#
loop_
_entity_poly.entity_id
_entity_poly.type
_entity_poly.pdbx_seq_one_letter_code
_entity_poly.pdbx_strand_id
1 'polypeptide(L)'
;MAGIALAVDSTTVVLNGTAILDLVEGDYVVITPANPATSHVNSINGGVNINERSDRGVHDVLLRVQRFSQSDVFMNSLARQSPPAVINGSAKESFTRDGVAGVESWILENGSVTTQPTSTKSSTDGNALQEYVIRFRNGSRNL
;
A
#
# COMPACT_ATOMS: atom_id res chain seq x y z
N MET A 1 3.76 -29.96 6.34
CA MET A 1 3.92 -28.65 5.66
C MET A 1 2.55 -28.11 5.29
N ALA A 2 2.29 -26.84 5.57
CA ALA A 2 1.02 -26.21 5.23
C ALA A 2 0.91 -25.97 3.72
N GLY A 3 -0.21 -26.36 3.13
CA GLY A 3 -0.57 -25.98 1.76
C GLY A 3 -1.27 -24.65 1.75
N ILE A 4 -0.77 -23.70 0.95
CA ILE A 4 -1.33 -22.35 0.83
C ILE A 4 -1.78 -22.15 -0.61
N ALA A 5 -3.02 -21.67 -0.78
CA ALA A 5 -3.57 -21.37 -2.09
C ALA A 5 -4.08 -19.92 -2.12
N LEU A 6 -3.78 -19.24 -3.22
CA LEU A 6 -4.22 -17.87 -3.49
C LEU A 6 -5.06 -17.84 -4.76
N ALA A 7 -6.13 -17.06 -4.73
CA ALA A 7 -6.89 -16.75 -5.94
C ALA A 7 -6.27 -15.54 -6.64
N VAL A 8 -6.35 -15.52 -7.97
CA VAL A 8 -5.97 -14.35 -8.75
C VAL A 8 -6.97 -13.22 -8.43
N ASP A 9 -6.46 -12.00 -8.30
CA ASP A 9 -7.27 -10.80 -8.05
C ASP A 9 -8.10 -10.86 -6.75
N SER A 10 -7.56 -11.52 -5.72
CA SER A 10 -8.19 -11.62 -4.42
C SER A 10 -7.99 -10.40 -3.53
N THR A 11 -7.21 -9.42 -3.97
CA THR A 11 -6.89 -8.22 -3.20
C THR A 11 -7.94 -7.14 -3.39
N THR A 12 -8.42 -6.59 -2.29
CA THR A 12 -9.36 -5.47 -2.28
C THR A 12 -8.73 -4.30 -1.54
N VAL A 13 -8.70 -3.13 -2.18
CA VAL A 13 -8.17 -1.89 -1.59
C VAL A 13 -9.32 -0.91 -1.44
N VAL A 14 -9.47 -0.36 -0.22
CA VAL A 14 -10.48 0.64 0.09
C VAL A 14 -9.79 1.84 0.72
N LEU A 15 -10.01 3.02 0.16
CA LEU A 15 -9.47 4.29 0.66
C LEU A 15 -10.61 5.27 0.91
N ASN A 16 -10.70 5.80 2.13
CA ASN A 16 -11.76 6.73 2.54
C ASN A 16 -13.17 6.23 2.18
N GLY A 17 -13.39 4.93 2.35
CA GLY A 17 -14.69 4.31 2.05
C GLY A 17 -14.95 4.01 0.58
N THR A 18 -14.01 4.32 -0.30
CA THR A 18 -14.14 4.08 -1.75
C THR A 18 -13.24 2.91 -2.18
N ALA A 19 -13.82 1.89 -2.79
CA ALA A 19 -13.07 0.77 -3.33
C ALA A 19 -12.29 1.19 -4.58
N ILE A 20 -11.02 0.79 -4.65
CA ILE A 20 -10.18 1.01 -5.83
C ILE A 20 -10.29 -0.23 -6.71
N LEU A 21 -10.98 -0.11 -7.85
CA LEU A 21 -11.35 -1.25 -8.68
C LEU A 21 -10.50 -1.42 -9.93
N ASP A 22 -10.04 -0.32 -10.51
CA ASP A 22 -9.42 -0.34 -11.83
C ASP A 22 -7.89 -0.51 -11.73
N LEU A 23 -7.46 -1.52 -10.99
CA LEU A 23 -6.05 -1.86 -10.83
C LEU A 23 -5.53 -2.56 -12.08
N VAL A 24 -4.28 -2.25 -12.46
CA VAL A 24 -3.66 -2.83 -13.66
C VAL A 24 -3.05 -4.19 -13.37
N GLU A 25 -2.77 -4.95 -14.43
CA GLU A 25 -2.06 -6.22 -14.31
C GLU A 25 -0.64 -6.03 -13.78
N GLY A 26 -0.11 -7.05 -13.13
CA GLY A 26 1.23 -7.04 -12.54
C GLY A 26 1.20 -6.57 -11.09
N ASP A 27 2.20 -5.82 -10.68
CA ASP A 27 2.33 -5.32 -9.31
C ASP A 27 1.45 -4.08 -9.12
N TYR A 28 0.17 -4.29 -8.90
CA TYR A 28 -0.81 -3.20 -8.82
C TYR A 28 -0.87 -2.52 -7.45
N VAL A 29 -0.48 -3.20 -6.39
CA VAL A 29 -0.40 -2.65 -5.03
C VAL A 29 0.92 -3.10 -4.42
N VAL A 30 1.74 -2.14 -4.00
CA VAL A 30 3.01 -2.43 -3.32
C VAL A 30 3.04 -1.66 -2.01
N ILE A 31 3.10 -2.38 -0.90
CA ILE A 31 3.14 -1.81 0.45
C ILE A 31 4.55 -2.01 0.99
N THR A 32 5.25 -0.92 1.27
CA THR A 32 6.65 -0.97 1.69
C THR A 32 6.82 -0.24 3.02
N PRO A 33 7.37 -0.88 4.06
CA PRO A 33 7.78 -0.16 5.28
C PRO A 33 8.85 0.88 4.94
N ALA A 34 8.64 2.11 5.39
CA ALA A 34 9.57 3.20 5.09
C ALA A 34 10.80 3.19 6.00
N ASN A 35 10.68 2.64 7.21
CA ASN A 35 11.72 2.68 8.22
C ASN A 35 11.93 1.31 8.86
N PRO A 36 13.13 1.03 9.42
CA PRO A 36 13.34 -0.18 10.21
C PRO A 36 12.42 -0.22 11.44
N ALA A 37 12.02 -1.42 11.85
CA ALA A 37 11.13 -1.59 12.99
C ALA A 37 11.85 -1.38 14.34
N THR A 38 13.13 -1.72 14.41
CA THR A 38 13.93 -1.66 15.63
C THR A 38 15.30 -1.03 15.38
N SER A 39 15.89 -0.55 16.43
CA SER A 39 17.29 -0.14 16.45
C SER A 39 18.08 -0.94 17.48
N HIS A 40 19.35 -1.17 17.22
CA HIS A 40 20.23 -1.95 18.07
C HIS A 40 21.41 -1.09 18.51
N VAL A 41 21.73 -1.16 19.78
CA VAL A 41 22.96 -0.59 20.34
C VAL A 41 23.75 -1.71 20.99
N ASN A 42 24.93 -2.00 20.44
CA ASN A 42 25.80 -3.05 20.94
C ASN A 42 26.80 -2.51 21.94
N SER A 43 27.00 -3.21 23.04
CA SER A 43 28.08 -2.91 23.98
C SER A 43 29.37 -3.65 23.59
N ILE A 44 30.52 -3.14 24.07
CA ILE A 44 31.82 -3.77 23.87
C ILE A 44 31.85 -5.19 24.43
N ASN A 45 31.11 -5.45 25.50
CA ASN A 45 31.11 -6.72 26.23
C ASN A 45 30.07 -7.74 25.69
N GLY A 46 29.53 -7.52 24.49
CA GLY A 46 28.60 -8.45 23.87
C GLY A 46 27.14 -8.27 24.23
N GLY A 47 26.81 -7.32 25.09
CA GLY A 47 25.42 -6.96 25.36
C GLY A 47 24.78 -6.18 24.21
N VAL A 48 23.47 -6.26 24.08
CA VAL A 48 22.72 -5.52 23.07
C VAL A 48 21.47 -4.89 23.66
N ASN A 49 21.22 -3.63 23.33
CA ASN A 49 19.94 -2.98 23.57
C ASN A 49 19.14 -2.95 22.28
N ILE A 50 17.92 -3.47 22.35
CA ILE A 50 17.00 -3.50 21.22
C ILE A 50 15.87 -2.55 21.54
N ASN A 51 15.70 -1.53 20.69
CA ASN A 51 14.69 -0.50 20.91
C ASN A 51 13.67 -0.51 19.78
N GLU A 52 12.41 -0.37 20.13
CA GLU A 52 11.35 -0.14 19.17
C GLU A 52 11.46 1.27 18.60
N ARG A 53 11.37 1.40 17.28
CA ARG A 53 11.37 2.72 16.64
C ARG A 53 9.97 3.30 16.62
N SER A 54 9.87 4.59 16.95
CA SER A 54 8.59 5.31 16.92
C SER A 54 8.03 5.51 15.51
N ASP A 55 8.89 5.44 14.49
CA ASP A 55 8.52 5.62 13.09
C ASP A 55 8.34 4.30 12.33
N ARG A 56 8.29 3.16 13.02
CA ARG A 56 8.17 1.85 12.39
C ARG A 56 6.85 1.64 11.66
N GLY A 57 5.81 2.38 12.03
CA GLY A 57 4.50 2.28 11.41
C GLY A 57 4.36 3.00 10.08
N VAL A 58 5.35 3.79 9.68
CA VAL A 58 5.28 4.53 8.41
C VAL A 58 5.44 3.58 7.24
N HIS A 59 4.46 3.58 6.34
CA HIS A 59 4.45 2.73 5.16
C HIS A 59 4.16 3.55 3.91
N ASP A 60 4.83 3.23 2.82
CA ASP A 60 4.53 3.76 1.51
C ASP A 60 3.74 2.74 0.70
N VAL A 61 2.62 3.17 0.14
CA VAL A 61 1.77 2.33 -0.69
C VAL A 61 1.78 2.87 -2.12
N LEU A 62 2.26 2.05 -3.04
CA LEU A 62 2.20 2.32 -4.46
C LEU A 62 0.94 1.68 -5.03
N LEU A 63 0.11 2.47 -5.70
CA LEU A 63 -1.08 2.01 -6.40
C LEU A 63 -0.93 2.29 -7.89
N ARG A 64 -1.14 1.27 -8.69
CA ARG A 64 -1.15 1.35 -10.15
C ARG A 64 -2.56 1.16 -10.66
N VAL A 65 -3.15 2.23 -11.13
CA VAL A 65 -4.52 2.22 -11.64
C VAL A 65 -4.55 2.46 -13.14
N GLN A 66 -5.59 1.96 -13.79
CA GLN A 66 -5.79 2.18 -15.20
C GLN A 66 -6.03 3.68 -15.46
N ARG A 67 -5.32 4.20 -16.43
CA ARG A 67 -5.42 5.62 -16.81
C ARG A 67 -6.85 5.96 -17.27
N PHE A 68 -7.34 7.10 -16.79
CA PHE A 68 -8.69 7.62 -17.05
C PHE A 68 -9.84 6.76 -16.48
N SER A 69 -9.55 5.81 -15.62
CA SER A 69 -10.57 5.05 -14.91
C SER A 69 -11.21 5.88 -13.78
N GLN A 70 -12.30 5.36 -13.21
CA GLN A 70 -12.92 6.00 -12.06
C GLN A 70 -11.98 6.07 -10.87
N SER A 71 -11.16 5.05 -10.68
CA SER A 71 -10.15 5.05 -9.62
C SER A 71 -9.06 6.09 -9.84
N ASP A 72 -8.65 6.31 -11.10
CA ASP A 72 -7.72 7.38 -11.44
C ASP A 72 -8.33 8.76 -11.13
N VAL A 73 -9.58 8.98 -11.47
CA VAL A 73 -10.31 10.22 -11.13
C VAL A 73 -10.36 10.44 -9.63
N PHE A 74 -10.69 9.38 -8.86
CA PHE A 74 -10.74 9.44 -7.41
C PHE A 74 -9.38 9.78 -6.79
N MET A 75 -8.33 9.08 -7.21
CA MET A 75 -6.97 9.33 -6.71
C MET A 75 -6.47 10.72 -7.06
N ASN A 76 -6.77 11.20 -8.26
CA ASN A 76 -6.42 12.55 -8.66
C ASN A 76 -7.15 13.60 -7.82
N SER A 77 -8.41 13.36 -7.45
CA SER A 77 -9.16 14.26 -6.59
C SER A 77 -8.53 14.37 -5.19
N LEU A 78 -8.03 13.26 -4.64
CA LEU A 78 -7.31 13.26 -3.37
C LEU A 78 -5.97 13.99 -3.47
N ALA A 79 -5.25 13.79 -4.56
CA ALA A 79 -3.94 14.41 -4.77
C ALA A 79 -4.02 15.93 -4.94
N ARG A 80 -5.15 16.44 -5.44
CA ARG A 80 -5.34 17.86 -5.73
C ARG A 80 -5.84 18.69 -4.55
N GLN A 81 -6.26 18.08 -3.47
CA GLN A 81 -6.83 18.82 -2.35
C GLN A 81 -5.81 19.72 -1.67
N SER A 82 -6.27 20.93 -1.31
CA SER A 82 -5.49 21.89 -0.54
C SER A 82 -6.39 22.46 0.57
N PRO A 83 -6.07 22.23 1.86
CA PRO A 83 -4.93 21.43 2.37
C PRO A 83 -5.01 19.95 1.96
N PRO A 84 -3.88 19.21 2.04
CA PRO A 84 -3.86 17.82 1.58
C PRO A 84 -4.91 16.94 2.26
N ALA A 85 -5.49 16.03 1.49
CA ALA A 85 -6.45 15.07 2.01
C ALA A 85 -5.77 14.09 2.96
N VAL A 86 -6.42 13.81 4.09
CA VAL A 86 -6.03 12.72 4.99
C VAL A 86 -6.71 11.44 4.51
N ILE A 87 -5.92 10.41 4.28
CA ILE A 87 -6.40 9.14 3.73
C ILE A 87 -6.29 8.06 4.78
N ASN A 88 -7.39 7.34 5.00
CA ASN A 88 -7.42 6.13 5.82
C ASN A 88 -7.98 5.01 4.96
N GLY A 89 -7.40 3.83 5.08
CA GLY A 89 -7.84 2.74 4.23
C GLY A 89 -7.38 1.38 4.68
N SER A 90 -7.66 0.40 3.86
CA SER A 90 -7.27 -0.98 4.07
C SER A 90 -6.99 -1.68 2.75
N ALA A 91 -6.12 -2.68 2.81
CA ALA A 91 -5.88 -3.61 1.72
C ALA A 91 -6.06 -5.02 2.28
N LYS A 92 -6.88 -5.83 1.63
CA LYS A 92 -7.20 -7.18 2.09
C LYS A 92 -6.98 -8.18 0.97
N GLU A 93 -6.36 -9.30 1.31
CA GLU A 93 -6.16 -10.42 0.39
C GLU A 93 -6.67 -11.71 1.04
N SER A 94 -7.47 -12.46 0.30
CA SER A 94 -7.99 -13.75 0.76
C SER A 94 -7.06 -14.87 0.38
N PHE A 95 -6.90 -15.84 1.27
CA PHE A 95 -6.11 -17.04 1.02
C PHE A 95 -6.76 -18.25 1.68
N THR A 96 -6.31 -19.44 1.28
CA THR A 96 -6.68 -20.71 1.91
C THR A 96 -5.41 -21.41 2.40
N ARG A 97 -5.41 -21.81 3.65
CA ARG A 97 -4.31 -22.56 4.24
C ARG A 97 -4.85 -23.87 4.77
N ASP A 98 -4.32 -24.99 4.25
CA ASP A 98 -4.80 -26.35 4.61
C ASP A 98 -6.32 -26.50 4.51
N GLY A 99 -6.93 -25.89 3.48
CA GLY A 99 -8.39 -25.92 3.29
C GLY A 99 -9.19 -24.94 4.15
N VAL A 100 -8.54 -24.15 5.01
CA VAL A 100 -9.21 -23.16 5.86
C VAL A 100 -9.01 -21.77 5.27
N ALA A 101 -10.12 -21.03 5.09
CA ALA A 101 -10.08 -19.67 4.57
C ALA A 101 -9.45 -18.71 5.57
N GLY A 102 -8.64 -17.80 5.09
CA GLY A 102 -8.03 -16.73 5.87
C GLY A 102 -7.96 -15.44 5.09
N VAL A 103 -7.70 -14.35 5.78
CA VAL A 103 -7.58 -13.02 5.18
C VAL A 103 -6.36 -12.31 5.76
N GLU A 104 -5.48 -11.83 4.88
CA GLU A 104 -4.46 -10.85 5.25
C GLU A 104 -5.07 -9.47 5.17
N SER A 105 -4.96 -8.68 6.23
CA SER A 105 -5.48 -7.31 6.26
C SER A 105 -4.35 -6.33 6.57
N TRP A 106 -4.22 -5.31 5.74
CA TRP A 106 -3.43 -4.13 6.04
C TRP A 106 -4.36 -3.01 6.46
N ILE A 107 -4.12 -2.44 7.63
CA ILE A 107 -4.84 -1.26 8.13
C ILE A 107 -3.89 -0.08 8.00
N LEU A 108 -4.30 0.93 7.24
CA LEU A 108 -3.48 2.07 6.85
C LEU A 108 -4.17 3.35 7.30
N GLU A 109 -3.48 4.15 8.12
CA GLU A 109 -4.05 5.32 8.76
C GLU A 109 -3.20 6.57 8.56
N ASN A 110 -3.88 7.71 8.48
CA ASN A 110 -3.27 9.05 8.43
C ASN A 110 -2.28 9.19 7.29
N GLY A 111 -2.75 8.93 6.09
CA GLY A 111 -1.96 9.02 4.88
C GLY A 111 -2.25 10.25 4.06
N SER A 112 -1.36 10.53 3.12
CA SER A 112 -1.53 11.53 2.10
C SER A 112 -0.80 11.12 0.82
N VAL A 113 -1.25 11.63 -0.31
CA VAL A 113 -0.57 11.38 -1.58
C VAL A 113 0.75 12.16 -1.58
N THR A 114 1.86 11.44 -1.62
CA THR A 114 3.20 12.04 -1.63
C THR A 114 3.78 12.19 -3.02
N THR A 115 3.42 11.30 -3.94
CA THR A 115 3.92 11.32 -5.31
C THR A 115 2.76 11.22 -6.28
N GLN A 116 2.62 12.25 -7.11
CA GLN A 116 1.64 12.28 -8.18
C GLN A 116 2.20 11.56 -9.42
N PRO A 117 1.33 11.03 -10.27
CA PRO A 117 1.78 10.29 -11.44
C PRO A 117 2.46 11.20 -12.47
N THR A 118 3.43 10.61 -13.18
CA THR A 118 4.04 11.23 -14.34
C THR A 118 3.10 11.07 -15.53
N SER A 119 2.87 12.17 -16.27
CA SER A 119 2.05 12.13 -17.47
C SER A 119 2.93 12.04 -18.71
N THR A 120 2.76 10.97 -19.48
CA THR A 120 3.49 10.75 -20.73
C THR A 120 2.49 10.65 -21.88
N LYS A 121 2.73 11.44 -22.92
CA LYS A 121 1.96 11.41 -24.17
C LYS A 121 2.82 10.75 -25.23
N SER A 122 2.32 9.72 -25.89
CA SER A 122 3.04 8.99 -26.93
C SER A 122 2.16 8.81 -28.16
N SER A 123 2.78 8.90 -29.33
CA SER A 123 2.09 8.64 -30.60
C SER A 123 2.10 7.16 -30.97
N THR A 124 2.96 6.35 -30.32
CA THR A 124 3.12 4.93 -30.65
C THR A 124 2.49 4.02 -29.60
N ASP A 125 2.66 4.35 -28.32
CA ASP A 125 2.14 3.55 -27.21
C ASP A 125 1.32 4.43 -26.28
N GLY A 126 0.10 4.01 -25.96
CA GLY A 126 -0.69 4.64 -24.92
C GLY A 126 -0.08 4.34 -23.54
N ASN A 127 0.03 5.36 -22.70
CA ASN A 127 0.35 5.13 -21.29
C ASN A 127 -0.91 4.59 -20.60
N ALA A 128 -0.93 3.29 -20.32
CA ALA A 128 -2.12 2.59 -19.85
C ALA A 128 -2.31 2.68 -18.33
N LEU A 129 -1.32 3.14 -17.58
CA LEU A 129 -1.38 3.17 -16.12
C LEU A 129 -0.97 4.51 -15.55
N GLN A 130 -1.47 4.78 -14.34
CA GLN A 130 -1.03 5.89 -13.49
C GLN A 130 -0.58 5.33 -12.15
N GLU A 131 0.53 5.85 -11.64
CA GLU A 131 1.10 5.42 -10.37
C GLU A 131 0.96 6.52 -9.32
N TYR A 132 0.35 6.16 -8.21
CA TYR A 132 0.21 7.05 -7.05
C TYR A 132 0.94 6.45 -5.87
N VAL A 133 1.68 7.27 -5.12
CA VAL A 133 2.30 6.85 -3.87
C VAL A 133 1.65 7.59 -2.71
N ILE A 134 1.18 6.83 -1.74
CA ILE A 134 0.56 7.35 -0.52
C ILE A 134 1.46 6.96 0.65
N ARG A 135 1.83 7.93 1.47
CA ARG A 135 2.56 7.64 2.71
C ARG A 135 1.59 7.67 3.88
N PHE A 136 1.52 6.55 4.60
CA PHE A 136 0.70 6.41 5.79
C PHE A 136 1.57 6.50 7.04
N ARG A 137 1.07 7.23 8.05
CA ARG A 137 1.78 7.35 9.34
C ARG A 137 1.77 6.02 10.09
N ASN A 138 0.67 5.30 10.03
CA ASN A 138 0.52 4.01 10.69
C ASN A 138 0.00 2.98 9.70
N GLY A 139 0.75 1.90 9.55
CA GLY A 139 0.34 0.73 8.80
C GLY A 139 0.58 -0.52 9.64
N SER A 140 -0.36 -1.45 9.62
CA SER A 140 -0.21 -2.73 10.31
C SER A 140 -0.76 -3.86 9.47
N ARG A 141 -0.07 -4.99 9.55
CA ARG A 141 -0.46 -6.22 8.87
C ARG A 141 -1.06 -7.19 9.87
N ASN A 142 -2.24 -7.67 9.58
CA ASN A 142 -2.93 -8.67 10.40
C ASN A 142 -3.17 -9.94 9.56
N LEU A 143 -2.91 -11.07 10.18
CA LEU A 143 -3.10 -12.38 9.57
C LEU A 143 -4.07 -13.23 10.38
#